data_d836ecb97d520e8c19eda0e5152042db
#
_entry.id   d836ecb97d520e8c19eda0e5152042db
#
_cell.length_a   1.000
_cell.length_b   1.000
_cell.length_c   1.000
_cell.angle_alpha   90.00
_cell.angle_beta   90.00
_cell.angle_gamma   90.00
#
_symmetry.space_group_name_H-M   'P 1'
#
loop_
_entity.id
_entity.type
_entity.pdbx_description
1 polymer ?
#
loop_
_entity_poly.entity_id
_entity_poly.type
_entity_poly.pdbx_seq_one_letter_code
_entity_poly.pdbx_strand_id
1 'polypeptide(L)'
;MFRTEQLSRRKFLFTSGAALAAAAAMPKFVFSGSRSEEPIILGAGNHRYEWIRGWGKLPEGMRYGSTHGGVVVDSQNHIYFSTDGDNSIIVLDPDGKYIRSIGKEWKPDKDGNGTHDMQLYKEGKQEFIYLVSLFRNEFAKITTTGEVVWVKDFPEQSGIYKTKNEFKPTGITVAPNGEFYVTDGYGANYVHRYSAKGEYLNSWGGKSTKDKEDGKFSTPHKIIIDRRGKTPTVLVTDRANHRLQWFTLEGKHIKTLDGTENDFLRLPSVLSIRGGDVAIGDLKGRVTILDKNNKLAAQLGDSGDEKKQATNKIPPDQWVEGLFIAPHGLSWDKQGNLYIGEWNLSGRVVKLKRVK
;
A
#
# COMPACT_ATOMS: atom_id res chain seq x y z
N MET A 1 22.11 -31.22 50.13
CA MET A 1 22.61 -32.58 49.88
C MET A 1 22.27 -32.95 48.48
N PHE A 2 23.29 -33.42 47.73
CA PHE A 2 23.35 -33.92 46.35
C PHE A 2 23.27 -32.87 45.24
N ARG A 3 24.29 -32.67 44.59
CA ARG A 3 25.52 -33.12 43.91
C ARG A 3 25.44 -32.73 42.42
N THR A 4 26.32 -31.87 42.07
CA THR A 4 26.75 -31.47 40.75
C THR A 4 27.38 -32.65 40.00
N GLU A 5 27.13 -32.79 38.67
CA GLU A 5 28.04 -33.46 37.76
C GLU A 5 28.31 -32.61 36.54
N GLN A 6 29.59 -32.28 36.40
CA GLN A 6 30.22 -31.74 35.20
C GLN A 6 30.59 -32.91 34.28
N LEU A 7 30.37 -32.76 32.99
CA LEU A 7 30.99 -33.65 31.98
C LEU A 7 31.90 -32.88 31.03
N SER A 8 33.07 -33.42 30.97
CA SER A 8 34.36 -32.93 30.50
C SER A 8 34.46 -32.78 28.98
N ARG A 9 35.33 -31.82 28.60
CA ARG A 9 35.89 -31.61 27.27
C ARG A 9 36.83 -32.75 26.89
N ARG A 10 36.70 -33.36 25.70
CA ARG A 10 37.72 -34.18 25.07
C ARG A 10 38.44 -33.39 23.97
N LYS A 11 39.78 -33.25 24.19
CA LYS A 11 40.77 -32.81 23.24
C LYS A 11 40.94 -33.88 22.15
N PHE A 12 41.09 -33.45 20.91
CA PHE A 12 41.68 -34.29 19.85
C PHE A 12 43.01 -33.69 19.40
N LEU A 13 44.05 -34.53 19.48
CA LEU A 13 45.43 -34.21 19.17
C LEU A 13 45.71 -34.33 17.67
N PHE A 14 46.49 -33.42 17.15
CA PHE A 14 47.12 -33.41 15.83
C PHE A 14 48.28 -34.41 15.77
N THR A 15 48.38 -35.16 14.67
CA THR A 15 49.59 -35.79 14.23
C THR A 15 50.00 -35.24 12.86
N SER A 16 51.20 -34.71 12.80
CA SER A 16 51.83 -34.14 11.61
C SER A 16 52.40 -35.26 10.71
N GLY A 17 52.07 -35.19 9.42
CA GLY A 17 52.70 -35.96 8.37
C GLY A 17 53.08 -35.03 7.21
N ALA A 18 54.35 -34.79 6.99
CA ALA A 18 54.87 -34.03 5.87
C ALA A 18 54.88 -34.92 4.60
N ALA A 19 54.28 -34.42 3.52
CA ALA A 19 54.48 -34.95 2.18
C ALA A 19 54.69 -33.79 1.21
N LEU A 20 55.87 -33.73 0.61
CA LEU A 20 56.16 -32.85 -0.54
C LEU A 20 55.24 -33.26 -1.72
N ALA A 21 54.58 -32.31 -2.31
CA ALA A 21 53.85 -32.51 -3.56
C ALA A 21 54.23 -31.41 -4.56
N ALA A 22 54.61 -31.86 -5.76
CA ALA A 22 54.92 -31.05 -6.92
C ALA A 22 53.79 -30.15 -7.36
N ALA A 23 54.08 -28.90 -7.67
CA ALA A 23 53.15 -27.95 -8.23
C ALA A 23 52.86 -28.29 -9.70
N ALA A 24 51.74 -28.94 -9.97
CA ALA A 24 51.12 -28.98 -11.29
C ALA A 24 50.18 -27.77 -11.44
N ALA A 25 50.47 -26.88 -12.38
CA ALA A 25 49.61 -25.76 -12.74
C ALA A 25 48.33 -26.32 -13.35
N MET A 26 47.26 -26.38 -12.56
CA MET A 26 45.88 -26.63 -13.08
C MET A 26 45.33 -25.31 -13.64
N PRO A 27 44.70 -25.32 -14.82
CA PRO A 27 44.02 -24.12 -15.33
C PRO A 27 42.89 -23.76 -14.36
N LYS A 28 42.89 -22.51 -13.90
CA LYS A 28 41.76 -21.93 -13.17
C LYS A 28 40.60 -21.80 -14.11
N PHE A 29 39.72 -22.78 -14.10
CA PHE A 29 38.36 -22.59 -14.67
C PHE A 29 37.66 -21.59 -13.78
N VAL A 30 37.59 -20.33 -14.24
CA VAL A 30 36.68 -19.34 -13.72
C VAL A 30 35.32 -19.74 -14.25
N PHE A 31 34.56 -20.49 -13.48
CA PHE A 31 33.10 -20.62 -13.70
C PHE A 31 32.49 -19.27 -13.37
N SER A 32 32.42 -18.40 -14.38
CA SER A 32 31.51 -17.28 -14.40
C SER A 32 30.09 -17.84 -14.71
N GLY A 33 29.58 -18.68 -13.83
CA GLY A 33 28.18 -19.02 -13.79
C GLY A 33 27.48 -17.90 -13.03
N SER A 34 26.69 -17.06 -13.70
CA SER A 34 25.64 -16.31 -13.04
C SER A 34 24.74 -17.33 -12.36
N ARG A 35 24.89 -17.53 -11.03
CA ARG A 35 23.85 -18.17 -10.24
C ARG A 35 22.60 -17.34 -10.50
N SER A 36 21.63 -17.88 -11.21
CA SER A 36 20.27 -17.34 -11.24
C SER A 36 19.84 -17.32 -9.77
N GLU A 37 19.71 -16.13 -9.21
CA GLU A 37 19.18 -16.02 -7.85
C GLU A 37 17.82 -16.70 -7.83
N GLU A 38 17.61 -17.61 -6.88
CA GLU A 38 16.35 -18.30 -6.71
C GLU A 38 15.20 -17.29 -6.60
N PRO A 39 14.04 -17.55 -7.25
CA PRO A 39 12.89 -16.65 -7.18
C PRO A 39 12.36 -16.57 -5.75
N ILE A 40 12.07 -15.36 -5.29
CA ILE A 40 11.45 -15.14 -3.98
C ILE A 40 9.94 -15.30 -4.14
N ILE A 41 9.40 -16.41 -3.62
CA ILE A 41 7.97 -16.71 -3.68
C ILE A 41 7.33 -16.42 -2.33
N LEU A 42 6.31 -15.58 -2.33
CA LEU A 42 5.50 -15.24 -1.17
C LEU A 42 4.11 -15.86 -1.26
N GLY A 43 3.51 -16.13 -0.10
CA GLY A 43 2.15 -16.65 0.00
C GLY A 43 2.04 -18.15 -0.20
N ALA A 44 0.79 -18.65 -0.31
CA ALA A 44 0.47 -20.06 -0.40
C ALA A 44 -0.78 -20.31 -1.27
N GLY A 45 -0.99 -21.55 -1.65
CA GLY A 45 -2.16 -21.99 -2.43
C GLY A 45 -2.32 -21.17 -3.72
N ASN A 46 -3.52 -20.62 -3.93
CA ASN A 46 -3.85 -19.81 -5.09
C ASN A 46 -3.34 -18.35 -4.99
N HIS A 47 -2.73 -17.98 -3.87
CA HIS A 47 -2.21 -16.63 -3.60
C HIS A 47 -0.69 -16.64 -3.49
N ARG A 48 -0.02 -17.21 -4.50
CA ARG A 48 1.44 -17.24 -4.62
C ARG A 48 1.90 -16.15 -5.55
N TYR A 49 2.97 -15.45 -5.14
CA TYR A 49 3.52 -14.32 -5.87
C TYR A 49 5.04 -14.39 -5.88
N GLU A 50 5.63 -14.09 -7.02
CA GLU A 50 7.06 -13.87 -7.17
C GLU A 50 7.37 -12.37 -6.94
N TRP A 51 8.27 -12.09 -6.03
CA TRP A 51 8.83 -10.76 -5.83
C TRP A 51 9.78 -10.41 -6.97
N ILE A 52 9.45 -9.40 -7.79
CA ILE A 52 10.28 -9.01 -8.92
C ILE A 52 11.37 -8.05 -8.45
N ARG A 53 12.60 -8.56 -8.41
CA ARG A 53 13.77 -7.80 -7.98
C ARG A 53 14.04 -6.58 -8.87
N GLY A 54 14.30 -5.45 -8.24
CA GLY A 54 14.70 -4.23 -8.95
C GLY A 54 13.67 -3.69 -9.94
N TRP A 55 12.37 -4.06 -9.77
CA TRP A 55 11.30 -3.48 -10.57
C TRP A 55 11.09 -2.01 -10.23
N GLY A 56 10.69 -1.20 -11.22
CA GLY A 56 10.38 0.22 -11.04
C GLY A 56 11.62 1.11 -11.11
N LYS A 57 12.52 0.83 -12.06
CA LYS A 57 13.71 1.65 -12.27
C LYS A 57 13.38 2.98 -12.95
N LEU A 58 13.83 4.06 -12.33
CA LEU A 58 13.72 5.41 -12.89
C LEU A 58 14.94 5.76 -13.77
N PRO A 59 14.83 6.73 -14.67
CA PRO A 59 15.96 7.28 -15.41
C PRO A 59 17.06 7.81 -14.47
N GLU A 60 18.29 7.86 -14.99
CA GLU A 60 19.43 8.42 -14.24
C GLU A 60 19.13 9.85 -13.75
N GLY A 61 19.48 10.12 -12.49
CA GLY A 61 19.23 11.39 -11.83
C GLY A 61 17.81 11.59 -11.32
N MET A 62 16.84 10.75 -11.71
CA MET A 62 15.46 10.81 -11.23
C MET A 62 15.28 9.97 -9.96
N ARG A 63 14.45 10.44 -9.03
CA ARG A 63 14.14 9.75 -7.78
C ARG A 63 12.63 9.72 -7.55
N TYR A 64 12.17 8.69 -6.85
CA TYR A 64 10.79 8.65 -6.36
C TYR A 64 10.53 9.76 -5.35
N GLY A 65 11.51 10.09 -4.53
CA GLY A 65 11.27 10.83 -3.30
C GLY A 65 10.52 9.96 -2.29
N SER A 66 9.86 10.55 -1.31
CA SER A 66 9.04 9.79 -0.38
C SER A 66 7.82 9.19 -1.11
N THR A 67 7.64 7.88 -1.01
CA THR A 67 6.41 7.21 -1.43
C THR A 67 5.46 7.14 -0.24
N HIS A 68 4.29 7.75 -0.36
CA HIS A 68 3.34 7.90 0.76
C HIS A 68 1.88 7.83 0.30
N GLY A 69 1.63 7.27 -0.85
CA GLY A 69 0.29 7.42 -1.35
C GLY A 69 -0.24 6.27 -2.17
N GLY A 70 -1.29 6.57 -2.91
CA GLY A 70 -2.04 5.62 -3.67
C GLY A 70 -1.28 5.01 -4.83
N VAL A 71 -1.71 3.82 -5.21
CA VAL A 71 -1.30 3.14 -6.44
C VAL A 71 -2.55 2.80 -7.23
N VAL A 72 -2.56 3.14 -8.53
CA VAL A 72 -3.63 2.73 -9.44
C VAL A 72 -3.05 2.15 -10.73
N VAL A 73 -3.82 1.28 -11.38
CA VAL A 73 -3.44 0.65 -12.66
C VAL A 73 -4.55 0.92 -13.68
N ASP A 74 -4.19 1.53 -14.83
CA ASP A 74 -5.14 1.87 -15.89
C ASP A 74 -5.49 0.68 -16.79
N SER A 75 -6.39 0.89 -17.75
CA SER A 75 -6.82 -0.15 -18.69
C SER A 75 -5.72 -0.61 -19.64
N GLN A 76 -4.66 0.16 -19.80
CA GLN A 76 -3.46 -0.15 -20.58
C GLN A 76 -2.37 -0.84 -19.76
N ASN A 77 -2.64 -1.08 -18.45
CA ASN A 77 -1.70 -1.58 -17.46
C ASN A 77 -0.54 -0.61 -17.15
N HIS A 78 -0.72 0.69 -17.31
CA HIS A 78 0.21 1.66 -16.73
C HIS A 78 -0.03 1.77 -15.24
N ILE A 79 1.05 1.84 -14.47
CA ILE A 79 1.02 1.89 -13.01
C ILE A 79 1.38 3.30 -12.55
N TYR A 80 0.49 3.91 -11.78
CA TYR A 80 0.64 5.25 -11.24
C TYR A 80 0.96 5.15 -9.76
N PHE A 81 2.09 5.72 -9.35
CA PHE A 81 2.50 5.84 -7.95
C PHE A 81 2.50 7.30 -7.54
N SER A 82 1.73 7.64 -6.51
CA SER A 82 1.86 8.97 -5.91
C SER A 82 3.07 9.03 -4.99
N THR A 83 3.74 10.18 -4.99
CA THR A 83 4.93 10.45 -4.20
C THR A 83 4.86 11.83 -3.55
N ASP A 84 5.61 12.01 -2.48
CA ASP A 84 5.85 13.32 -1.87
C ASP A 84 7.07 14.02 -2.49
N GLY A 85 7.55 13.51 -3.62
CA GLY A 85 8.70 14.06 -4.34
C GLY A 85 8.30 15.05 -5.45
N ASP A 86 9.32 15.56 -6.13
CA ASP A 86 9.18 16.54 -7.21
C ASP A 86 8.31 16.06 -8.39
N ASN A 87 8.20 14.76 -8.55
CA ASN A 87 7.45 14.16 -9.66
C ASN A 87 5.96 13.94 -9.36
N SER A 88 5.52 14.15 -8.11
CA SER A 88 4.16 13.98 -7.62
C SER A 88 3.54 12.60 -7.94
N ILE A 89 3.17 12.33 -9.19
CA ILE A 89 2.67 11.02 -9.62
C ILE A 89 3.59 10.51 -10.73
N ILE A 90 4.24 9.37 -10.50
CA ILE A 90 5.12 8.69 -11.45
C ILE A 90 4.33 7.58 -12.13
N VAL A 91 4.44 7.52 -13.46
CA VAL A 91 3.77 6.52 -14.30
C VAL A 91 4.81 5.57 -14.88
N LEU A 92 4.63 4.28 -14.62
CA LEU A 92 5.47 3.19 -15.12
C LEU A 92 4.67 2.26 -16.05
N ASP A 93 5.37 1.58 -16.95
CA ASP A 93 4.81 0.44 -17.68
C ASP A 93 4.83 -0.84 -16.82
N PRO A 94 4.21 -1.95 -17.28
CA PRO A 94 4.19 -3.21 -16.53
C PRO A 94 5.57 -3.80 -16.23
N ASP A 95 6.58 -3.46 -17.02
CA ASP A 95 7.96 -3.92 -16.84
C ASP A 95 8.75 -3.02 -15.87
N GLY A 96 8.13 -1.94 -15.39
CA GLY A 96 8.70 -1.01 -14.44
C GLY A 96 9.53 0.11 -15.07
N LYS A 97 9.37 0.32 -16.39
CA LYS A 97 10.04 1.40 -17.07
C LYS A 97 9.26 2.70 -16.92
N TYR A 98 9.95 3.79 -16.67
CA TYR A 98 9.36 5.12 -16.58
C TYR A 98 8.74 5.56 -17.91
N ILE A 99 7.51 6.07 -17.84
CA ILE A 99 6.77 6.63 -18.98
C ILE A 99 6.73 8.15 -18.87
N ARG A 100 6.22 8.68 -17.76
CA ARG A 100 6.03 10.13 -17.49
C ARG A 100 5.76 10.40 -16.02
N SER A 101 5.77 11.69 -15.67
CA SER A 101 5.22 12.20 -14.42
C SER A 101 4.03 13.13 -14.70
N ILE A 102 3.04 13.12 -13.82
CA ILE A 102 1.84 13.96 -13.88
C ILE A 102 1.53 14.56 -12.51
N GLY A 103 0.56 15.49 -12.45
CA GLY A 103 0.07 16.04 -11.17
C GLY A 103 1.05 17.00 -10.49
N LYS A 104 1.83 17.74 -11.27
CA LYS A 104 2.79 18.74 -10.77
C LYS A 104 2.16 19.80 -9.85
N GLU A 105 0.85 20.01 -9.98
CA GLU A 105 0.05 20.93 -9.15
C GLU A 105 0.03 20.48 -7.70
N TRP A 106 0.20 19.20 -7.44
CA TRP A 106 0.21 18.58 -6.11
C TRP A 106 1.61 18.21 -5.63
N LYS A 107 2.64 18.70 -6.32
CA LYS A 107 4.00 18.65 -5.79
C LYS A 107 4.04 19.34 -4.43
N PRO A 108 4.53 18.66 -3.38
CA PRO A 108 4.66 19.29 -2.07
C PRO A 108 5.73 20.38 -2.10
N ASP A 109 5.62 21.36 -1.23
CA ASP A 109 6.75 22.24 -0.89
C ASP A 109 7.69 21.55 0.13
N LYS A 110 8.50 22.31 0.84
CA LYS A 110 9.65 21.81 1.61
C LYS A 110 9.37 20.71 2.65
N ASP A 111 8.14 20.56 3.13
CA ASP A 111 7.83 19.73 4.30
C ASP A 111 6.77 18.66 4.00
N GLY A 112 6.56 18.33 2.72
CA GLY A 112 5.29 17.92 2.34
C GLY A 112 4.87 16.51 2.25
N ASN A 113 3.60 16.36 2.42
CA ASN A 113 2.80 15.23 2.02
C ASN A 113 2.08 15.63 0.72
N GLY A 114 2.45 15.04 -0.40
CA GLY A 114 1.84 15.31 -1.71
C GLY A 114 0.47 14.67 -1.87
N THR A 115 0.27 14.01 -3.01
CA THR A 115 -0.92 13.21 -3.30
C THR A 115 -0.93 11.97 -2.41
N HIS A 116 -1.93 11.85 -1.52
CA HIS A 116 -1.97 10.79 -0.53
C HIS A 116 -2.72 9.53 -1.00
N ASP A 117 -3.80 9.68 -1.77
CA ASP A 117 -4.53 8.55 -2.33
C ASP A 117 -5.04 8.84 -3.72
N MET A 118 -5.25 7.79 -4.48
CA MET A 118 -5.81 7.84 -5.83
C MET A 118 -6.81 6.72 -6.06
N GLN A 119 -7.81 7.00 -6.89
CA GLN A 119 -8.76 6.03 -7.43
C GLN A 119 -8.90 6.25 -8.93
N LEU A 120 -8.68 5.21 -9.72
CA LEU A 120 -9.03 5.23 -11.14
C LEU A 120 -10.53 4.97 -11.31
N TYR A 121 -11.19 5.80 -12.10
CA TYR A 121 -12.60 5.62 -12.43
C TYR A 121 -12.85 5.86 -13.92
N LYS A 122 -13.66 4.97 -14.53
CA LYS A 122 -13.98 5.04 -15.95
C LYS A 122 -15.36 5.68 -16.14
N GLU A 123 -15.40 6.76 -16.90
CA GLU A 123 -16.62 7.45 -17.34
C GLU A 123 -16.79 7.29 -18.86
N GLY A 124 -17.76 6.50 -19.27
CA GLY A 124 -17.92 6.16 -20.67
C GLY A 124 -16.68 5.41 -21.21
N LYS A 125 -15.96 6.03 -22.16
CA LYS A 125 -14.73 5.47 -22.75
C LYS A 125 -13.46 6.01 -22.11
N GLN A 126 -13.56 7.08 -21.30
CA GLN A 126 -12.41 7.77 -20.72
C GLN A 126 -12.16 7.33 -19.27
N GLU A 127 -10.89 7.24 -18.89
CA GLU A 127 -10.46 6.99 -17.52
C GLU A 127 -9.97 8.29 -16.88
N PHE A 128 -10.32 8.47 -15.61
CA PHE A 128 -9.93 9.60 -14.79
C PHE A 128 -9.30 9.11 -13.50
N ILE A 129 -8.42 9.92 -12.94
CA ILE A 129 -7.86 9.73 -11.61
C ILE A 129 -8.55 10.73 -10.69
N TYR A 130 -9.20 10.21 -9.64
CA TYR A 130 -9.64 10.98 -8.48
C TYR A 130 -8.53 10.88 -7.44
N LEU A 131 -8.10 11.99 -6.86
CA LEU A 131 -7.00 12.03 -5.91
C LEU A 131 -7.32 12.91 -4.71
N VAL A 132 -6.63 12.67 -3.61
CA VAL A 132 -6.61 13.56 -2.43
C VAL A 132 -5.18 14.04 -2.17
N SER A 133 -5.04 15.29 -1.74
CA SER A 133 -3.76 15.90 -1.38
C SER A 133 -3.79 16.36 0.07
N LEU A 134 -2.91 15.79 0.88
CA LEU A 134 -2.74 16.19 2.27
C LEU A 134 -2.13 17.58 2.41
N PHE A 135 -1.18 17.89 1.54
CA PHE A 135 -0.50 19.18 1.57
C PHE A 135 -1.45 20.36 1.31
N ARG A 136 -2.31 20.19 0.29
CA ARG A 136 -3.25 21.23 -0.10
C ARG A 136 -4.60 21.17 0.61
N ASN A 137 -4.85 20.11 1.38
CA ASN A 137 -6.15 19.84 2.02
C ASN A 137 -7.30 19.89 1.02
N GLU A 138 -7.11 19.20 -0.10
CA GLU A 138 -8.05 19.19 -1.22
C GLU A 138 -8.12 17.83 -1.92
N PHE A 139 -9.11 17.68 -2.76
CA PHE A 139 -9.28 16.55 -3.63
C PHE A 139 -9.61 17.00 -5.06
N ALA A 140 -9.26 16.18 -6.04
CA ALA A 140 -9.37 16.58 -7.43
C ALA A 140 -9.71 15.41 -8.34
N LYS A 141 -10.19 15.73 -9.52
CA LYS A 141 -10.32 14.84 -10.67
C LYS A 141 -9.40 15.32 -11.78
N ILE A 142 -8.59 14.41 -12.30
CA ILE A 142 -7.66 14.67 -13.39
C ILE A 142 -7.79 13.59 -14.46
N THR A 143 -7.35 13.88 -15.69
CA THR A 143 -7.16 12.86 -16.71
C THR A 143 -5.96 11.97 -16.40
N THR A 144 -5.85 10.82 -17.05
CA THR A 144 -4.66 9.94 -16.94
C THR A 144 -3.39 10.57 -17.53
N THR A 145 -3.52 11.70 -18.23
CA THR A 145 -2.40 12.52 -18.76
C THR A 145 -2.04 13.69 -17.83
N GLY A 146 -2.83 13.92 -16.77
CA GLY A 146 -2.56 14.94 -15.75
C GLY A 146 -3.33 16.26 -15.93
N GLU A 147 -4.23 16.38 -16.89
CA GLU A 147 -5.06 17.57 -17.06
C GLU A 147 -6.09 17.66 -15.94
N VAL A 148 -6.17 18.81 -15.27
CA VAL A 148 -7.11 19.04 -14.17
C VAL A 148 -8.51 19.26 -14.71
N VAL A 149 -9.46 18.43 -14.27
CA VAL A 149 -10.89 18.57 -14.60
C VAL A 149 -11.58 19.48 -13.59
N TRP A 150 -11.35 19.25 -12.31
CA TRP A 150 -11.80 20.09 -11.21
C TRP A 150 -10.97 19.82 -9.93
N VAL A 151 -10.98 20.81 -9.05
CA VAL A 151 -10.42 20.74 -7.69
C VAL A 151 -11.48 21.20 -6.70
N LYS A 152 -11.54 20.53 -5.56
CA LYS A 152 -12.42 20.88 -4.43
C LYS A 152 -11.65 20.76 -3.13
N ASP A 153 -12.12 21.43 -2.12
CA ASP A 153 -11.58 21.37 -0.76
C ASP A 153 -12.65 20.94 0.26
N PHE A 154 -12.51 21.36 1.50
CA PHE A 154 -13.37 20.89 2.58
C PHE A 154 -14.86 21.23 2.37
N PRO A 155 -15.78 20.39 2.84
CA PRO A 155 -17.21 20.60 2.70
C PRO A 155 -17.71 21.62 3.76
N GLU A 156 -17.67 22.91 3.45
CA GLU A 156 -18.18 23.98 4.35
C GLU A 156 -19.61 23.70 4.80
N GLN A 157 -20.46 23.19 3.88
CA GLN A 157 -21.86 22.87 4.14
C GLN A 157 -22.06 21.80 5.23
N SER A 158 -21.00 21.03 5.55
CA SER A 158 -21.07 20.03 6.62
C SER A 158 -21.16 20.64 8.02
N GLY A 159 -20.66 21.88 8.20
CA GLY A 159 -20.52 22.51 9.49
C GLY A 159 -19.47 21.86 10.42
N ILE A 160 -18.70 20.88 9.91
CA ILE A 160 -17.71 20.10 10.69
C ILE A 160 -16.43 20.92 10.87
N TYR A 161 -16.02 21.66 9.85
CA TYR A 161 -14.76 22.41 9.79
C TYR A 161 -14.98 23.92 9.88
N LYS A 162 -14.13 24.60 10.59
CA LYS A 162 -14.07 26.08 10.61
C LYS A 162 -13.17 26.62 9.51
N THR A 163 -12.13 25.88 9.17
CA THR A 163 -11.13 26.26 8.17
C THR A 163 -10.70 25.07 7.33
N LYS A 164 -10.22 25.33 6.12
CA LYS A 164 -9.62 24.32 5.23
C LYS A 164 -8.50 23.51 5.91
N ASN A 165 -7.75 24.12 6.82
CA ASN A 165 -6.62 23.48 7.48
C ASN A 165 -7.02 22.34 8.45
N GLU A 166 -8.27 22.29 8.87
CA GLU A 166 -8.79 21.21 9.71
C GLU A 166 -9.15 19.96 8.92
N PHE A 167 -9.35 20.11 7.61
CA PHE A 167 -9.62 19.00 6.69
C PHE A 167 -8.32 18.36 6.22
N LYS A 168 -8.16 17.04 6.45
CA LYS A 168 -6.96 16.26 6.12
C LYS A 168 -7.35 14.97 5.40
N PRO A 169 -7.66 15.04 4.09
CA PRO A 169 -8.21 13.92 3.35
C PRO A 169 -7.19 12.79 3.17
N THR A 170 -7.64 11.56 3.41
CA THR A 170 -6.79 10.37 3.36
C THR A 170 -7.13 9.41 2.22
N GLY A 171 -8.37 9.35 1.77
CA GLY A 171 -8.79 8.44 0.73
C GLY A 171 -9.97 8.96 -0.09
N ILE A 172 -10.10 8.46 -1.31
CA ILE A 172 -11.20 8.81 -2.23
C ILE A 172 -11.64 7.59 -3.02
N THR A 173 -12.96 7.48 -3.28
CA THR A 173 -13.51 6.44 -4.15
C THR A 173 -14.77 6.91 -4.87
N VAL A 174 -15.07 6.28 -6.00
CA VAL A 174 -16.23 6.61 -6.85
C VAL A 174 -17.14 5.39 -6.98
N ALA A 175 -18.43 5.59 -6.72
CA ALA A 175 -19.46 4.55 -6.87
C ALA A 175 -19.93 4.42 -8.33
N PRO A 176 -20.59 3.30 -8.69
CA PRO A 176 -21.09 3.08 -10.06
C PRO A 176 -22.08 4.13 -10.57
N ASN A 177 -22.78 4.82 -9.68
CA ASN A 177 -23.70 5.92 -10.01
C ASN A 177 -22.99 7.27 -10.18
N GLY A 178 -21.65 7.29 -10.07
CA GLY A 178 -20.83 8.50 -10.17
C GLY A 178 -20.70 9.31 -8.88
N GLU A 179 -21.43 8.97 -7.83
CA GLU A 179 -21.21 9.55 -6.51
C GLU A 179 -19.81 9.21 -6.01
N PHE A 180 -19.19 10.11 -5.27
CA PHE A 180 -17.88 9.84 -4.72
C PHE A 180 -17.78 10.18 -3.23
N TYR A 181 -16.81 9.58 -2.59
CA TYR A 181 -16.63 9.60 -1.14
C TYR A 181 -15.19 9.96 -0.81
N VAL A 182 -15.01 10.81 0.18
CA VAL A 182 -13.69 11.25 0.67
C VAL A 182 -13.61 11.00 2.15
N THR A 183 -12.55 10.32 2.61
CA THR A 183 -12.25 10.15 4.03
C THR A 183 -11.37 11.27 4.52
N ASP A 184 -11.63 11.79 5.73
CA ASP A 184 -10.84 12.77 6.44
C ASP A 184 -10.14 12.14 7.66
N GLY A 185 -9.24 11.19 7.39
CA GLY A 185 -8.68 10.34 8.43
C GLY A 185 -7.62 11.01 9.31
N TYR A 186 -7.00 12.09 8.86
CA TYR A 186 -6.04 12.87 9.65
C TYR A 186 -6.62 14.17 10.20
N GLY A 187 -7.90 14.45 9.92
CA GLY A 187 -8.66 15.56 10.47
C GLY A 187 -9.73 15.10 11.46
N ALA A 188 -10.99 15.30 11.12
CA ALA A 188 -12.13 15.05 12.02
C ALA A 188 -12.67 13.61 11.98
N ASN A 189 -12.07 12.71 11.20
CA ASN A 189 -12.43 11.29 11.05
C ASN A 189 -13.80 11.02 10.44
N TYR A 190 -14.23 11.84 9.49
CA TYR A 190 -15.47 11.66 8.76
C TYR A 190 -15.25 11.04 7.38
N VAL A 191 -16.33 10.47 6.84
CA VAL A 191 -16.49 10.20 5.41
C VAL A 191 -17.50 11.21 4.86
N HIS A 192 -17.13 11.88 3.77
CA HIS A 192 -17.96 12.86 3.06
C HIS A 192 -18.44 12.28 1.75
N ARG A 193 -19.74 12.38 1.47
CA ARG A 193 -20.38 11.91 0.25
C ARG A 193 -20.75 13.09 -0.64
N TYR A 194 -20.46 12.93 -1.93
CA TYR A 194 -20.74 13.92 -2.95
C TYR A 194 -21.56 13.30 -4.10
N SER A 195 -22.39 14.11 -4.75
CA SER A 195 -23.07 13.73 -5.99
C SER A 195 -22.06 13.54 -7.13
N ALA A 196 -22.48 12.92 -8.24
CA ALA A 196 -21.66 12.81 -9.46
C ALA A 196 -21.25 14.19 -10.05
N LYS A 197 -21.98 15.25 -9.70
CA LYS A 197 -21.65 16.65 -10.06
C LYS A 197 -20.71 17.32 -9.06
N GLY A 198 -20.37 16.63 -7.96
CA GLY A 198 -19.52 17.15 -6.90
C GLY A 198 -20.22 18.06 -5.89
N GLU A 199 -21.55 17.97 -5.77
CA GLU A 199 -22.30 18.63 -4.73
C GLU A 199 -22.23 17.82 -3.44
N TYR A 200 -22.00 18.48 -2.31
CA TYR A 200 -21.98 17.83 -1.00
C TYR A 200 -23.38 17.28 -0.67
N LEU A 201 -23.43 16.03 -0.22
CA LEU A 201 -24.71 15.36 0.13
C LEU A 201 -24.83 15.17 1.65
N ASN A 202 -23.90 14.47 2.26
CA ASN A 202 -23.87 14.20 3.69
C ASN A 202 -22.51 13.72 4.17
N SER A 203 -22.35 13.62 5.50
CA SER A 203 -21.19 13.03 6.15
C SER A 203 -21.60 12.05 7.24
N TRP A 204 -20.76 11.03 7.49
CA TRP A 204 -20.95 10.11 8.61
C TRP A 204 -19.60 9.75 9.24
N GLY A 205 -19.63 9.10 10.39
CA GLY A 205 -18.44 8.72 11.12
C GLY A 205 -18.13 9.69 12.25
N GLY A 206 -17.01 10.35 12.16
CA GLY A 206 -16.43 11.15 13.23
C GLY A 206 -15.66 10.28 14.22
N LYS A 207 -14.90 10.94 15.10
CA LYS A 207 -14.06 10.27 16.10
C LYS A 207 -14.92 9.49 17.08
N SER A 208 -14.53 8.26 17.38
CA SER A 208 -15.16 7.48 18.44
C SER A 208 -14.92 8.12 19.80
N THR A 209 -15.95 8.16 20.62
CA THR A 209 -15.88 8.59 22.03
C THR A 209 -15.74 7.41 23.00
N LYS A 210 -15.95 6.19 22.49
CA LYS A 210 -15.80 4.91 23.18
C LYS A 210 -14.81 4.05 22.43
N ASP A 211 -14.30 3.01 23.08
CA ASP A 211 -13.43 2.06 22.41
C ASP A 211 -14.18 1.37 21.26
N LYS A 212 -13.65 1.51 20.05
CA LYS A 212 -14.10 0.85 18.81
C LYS A 212 -15.62 0.90 18.53
N GLU A 213 -16.27 2.01 18.79
CA GLU A 213 -17.70 2.20 18.47
C GLU A 213 -17.94 1.99 16.97
N ASP A 214 -18.93 1.15 16.62
CA ASP A 214 -19.33 0.90 15.24
C ASP A 214 -19.87 2.17 14.56
N GLY A 215 -19.49 2.36 13.30
CA GLY A 215 -19.86 3.56 12.54
C GLY A 215 -19.04 4.80 12.87
N LYS A 216 -18.16 4.73 13.88
CA LYS A 216 -17.17 5.76 14.23
C LYS A 216 -15.77 5.30 13.83
N PHE A 217 -14.82 6.22 13.77
CA PHE A 217 -13.48 5.94 13.27
C PHE A 217 -12.37 6.46 14.17
N SER A 218 -11.22 5.78 14.02
CA SER A 218 -9.92 6.30 14.40
C SER A 218 -8.98 6.16 13.20
N THR A 219 -8.79 7.25 12.46
CA THR A 219 -8.06 7.30 11.21
C THR A 219 -8.70 6.44 10.10
N PRO A 220 -9.90 6.81 9.57
CA PRO A 220 -10.43 6.21 8.34
C PRO A 220 -9.48 6.54 7.19
N HIS A 221 -8.72 5.54 6.71
CA HIS A 221 -7.55 5.83 5.89
C HIS A 221 -7.79 5.59 4.39
N LYS A 222 -8.18 4.38 4.01
CA LYS A 222 -8.58 4.04 2.63
C LYS A 222 -10.07 3.79 2.57
N ILE A 223 -10.67 4.21 1.47
CA ILE A 223 -12.07 3.97 1.16
C ILE A 223 -12.19 3.40 -0.25
N ILE A 224 -13.02 2.38 -0.44
CA ILE A 224 -13.37 1.84 -1.76
C ILE A 224 -14.83 1.44 -1.83
N ILE A 225 -15.33 1.23 -3.04
CA ILE A 225 -16.63 0.59 -3.25
C ILE A 225 -16.42 -0.93 -3.35
N ASP A 226 -16.97 -1.65 -2.38
CA ASP A 226 -17.02 -3.11 -2.39
C ASP A 226 -18.22 -3.59 -3.21
N ARG A 227 -17.94 -4.20 -4.36
CA ARG A 227 -18.92 -4.70 -5.33
C ARG A 227 -19.00 -6.23 -5.34
N ARG A 228 -18.43 -6.90 -4.34
CA ARG A 228 -18.45 -8.37 -4.23
C ARG A 228 -19.82 -8.93 -3.84
N GLY A 229 -20.65 -8.11 -3.18
CA GLY A 229 -22.04 -8.44 -2.84
C GLY A 229 -23.04 -8.10 -3.96
N LYS A 230 -24.33 -8.41 -3.72
CA LYS A 230 -25.41 -8.07 -4.63
C LYS A 230 -25.60 -6.54 -4.77
N THR A 231 -25.42 -5.81 -3.68
CA THR A 231 -25.52 -4.35 -3.62
C THR A 231 -24.14 -3.78 -3.31
N PRO A 232 -23.68 -2.74 -4.05
CA PRO A 232 -22.44 -2.05 -3.72
C PRO A 232 -22.50 -1.45 -2.31
N THR A 233 -21.38 -1.52 -1.60
CA THR A 233 -21.21 -0.94 -0.27
C THR A 233 -19.92 -0.11 -0.21
N VAL A 234 -19.86 0.82 0.72
CA VAL A 234 -18.64 1.56 1.03
C VAL A 234 -17.84 0.76 2.04
N LEU A 235 -16.60 0.43 1.72
CA LEU A 235 -15.65 -0.25 2.60
C LEU A 235 -14.55 0.72 3.01
N VAL A 236 -14.35 0.87 4.32
CA VAL A 236 -13.36 1.79 4.92
C VAL A 236 -12.38 1.03 5.79
N THR A 237 -11.08 1.31 5.63
CA THR A 237 -10.08 0.89 6.61
C THR A 237 -10.11 1.86 7.79
N ASP A 238 -10.49 1.37 8.95
CA ASP A 238 -10.43 2.11 10.23
C ASP A 238 -9.09 1.78 10.89
N ARG A 239 -8.03 2.44 10.38
CA ARG A 239 -6.64 2.04 10.53
C ARG A 239 -6.19 1.92 11.98
N ALA A 240 -6.38 2.95 12.79
CA ALA A 240 -5.91 2.94 14.17
C ALA A 240 -6.75 2.02 15.09
N ASN A 241 -7.93 1.61 14.65
CA ASN A 241 -8.74 0.60 15.31
C ASN A 241 -8.47 -0.83 14.79
N HIS A 242 -7.54 -1.02 13.85
CA HIS A 242 -7.16 -2.32 13.29
C HIS A 242 -8.33 -3.09 12.71
N ARG A 243 -9.26 -2.41 12.00
CA ARG A 243 -10.50 -3.02 11.52
C ARG A 243 -10.96 -2.50 10.17
N LEU A 244 -11.89 -3.21 9.56
CA LEU A 244 -12.61 -2.80 8.36
C LEU A 244 -14.08 -2.57 8.70
N GLN A 245 -14.70 -1.53 8.13
CA GLN A 245 -16.11 -1.25 8.32
C GLN A 245 -16.83 -1.10 6.97
N TRP A 246 -18.02 -1.69 6.85
CA TRP A 246 -18.89 -1.59 5.67
C TRP A 246 -20.10 -0.71 5.96
N PHE A 247 -20.44 0.12 4.98
CA PHE A 247 -21.57 1.04 5.03
C PHE A 247 -22.42 0.93 3.76
N THR A 248 -23.71 1.28 3.81
CA THR A 248 -24.48 1.56 2.61
C THR A 248 -23.89 2.77 1.89
N LEU A 249 -24.31 3.02 0.65
CA LEU A 249 -23.89 4.22 -0.09
C LEU A 249 -24.35 5.51 0.61
N GLU A 250 -25.41 5.47 1.41
CA GLU A 250 -25.93 6.60 2.20
C GLU A 250 -25.20 6.80 3.54
N GLY A 251 -24.29 5.86 3.91
CA GLY A 251 -23.47 5.95 5.13
C GLY A 251 -24.02 5.23 6.36
N LYS A 252 -25.06 4.38 6.20
CA LYS A 252 -25.52 3.53 7.30
C LYS A 252 -24.55 2.38 7.52
N HIS A 253 -24.06 2.20 8.75
CA HIS A 253 -23.19 1.08 9.12
C HIS A 253 -23.90 -0.26 8.91
N ILE A 254 -23.16 -1.24 8.36
CA ILE A 254 -23.63 -2.58 8.05
C ILE A 254 -22.97 -3.63 8.94
N LYS A 255 -21.62 -3.61 8.96
CA LYS A 255 -20.82 -4.58 9.71
C LYS A 255 -19.39 -4.09 9.92
N THR A 256 -18.73 -4.69 10.88
CA THR A 256 -17.33 -4.51 11.20
C THR A 256 -16.60 -5.86 11.12
N LEU A 257 -15.37 -5.86 10.61
CA LEU A 257 -14.42 -6.96 10.72
C LEU A 257 -13.27 -6.48 11.62
N ASP A 258 -13.26 -6.93 12.86
CA ASP A 258 -12.15 -6.66 13.79
C ASP A 258 -10.92 -7.48 13.38
N GLY A 259 -9.80 -6.84 13.29
CA GLY A 259 -8.53 -7.43 12.90
C GLY A 259 -7.55 -7.65 14.05
N THR A 260 -7.94 -7.36 15.29
CA THR A 260 -7.04 -7.47 16.44
C THR A 260 -6.82 -8.89 16.92
N GLU A 261 -7.79 -9.77 16.71
CA GLU A 261 -7.64 -11.18 17.08
C GLU A 261 -6.62 -11.88 16.18
N ASN A 262 -5.73 -12.67 16.78
CA ASN A 262 -4.69 -13.46 16.10
C ASN A 262 -3.83 -12.63 15.12
N ASP A 263 -3.66 -11.35 15.40
CA ASP A 263 -2.88 -10.44 14.55
C ASP A 263 -3.35 -10.42 13.10
N PHE A 264 -4.66 -10.49 12.90
CA PHE A 264 -5.30 -10.62 11.60
C PHE A 264 -5.09 -9.40 10.71
N LEU A 265 -5.21 -8.16 11.29
CA LEU A 265 -4.88 -6.89 10.65
C LEU A 265 -3.98 -6.05 11.56
N ARG A 266 -2.94 -5.46 10.96
CA ARG A 266 -1.96 -4.61 11.67
C ARG A 266 -1.92 -3.21 11.07
N LEU A 267 -2.77 -2.29 11.48
CA LEU A 267 -2.87 -0.93 10.91
C LEU A 267 -3.21 -0.97 9.39
N PRO A 268 -4.38 -1.48 8.98
CA PRO A 268 -4.78 -1.55 7.59
C PRO A 268 -4.83 -0.16 6.96
N SER A 269 -3.84 0.17 6.13
CA SER A 269 -3.68 1.52 5.56
C SER A 269 -4.30 1.64 4.17
N VAL A 270 -4.23 0.59 3.37
CA VAL A 270 -4.72 0.58 1.99
C VAL A 270 -5.37 -0.75 1.68
N LEU A 271 -6.30 -0.74 0.73
CA LEU A 271 -6.88 -1.97 0.22
C LEU A 271 -7.27 -1.83 -1.26
N SER A 272 -7.33 -2.98 -1.93
CA SER A 272 -7.79 -3.11 -3.31
C SER A 272 -8.59 -4.40 -3.46
N ILE A 273 -9.59 -4.41 -4.34
CA ILE A 273 -10.43 -5.59 -4.62
C ILE A 273 -10.18 -6.08 -6.03
N ARG A 274 -10.02 -7.42 -6.18
CA ARG A 274 -9.98 -8.09 -7.47
C ARG A 274 -10.79 -9.37 -7.42
N GLY A 275 -11.86 -9.45 -8.22
CA GLY A 275 -12.80 -10.57 -8.15
C GLY A 275 -13.42 -10.70 -6.76
N GLY A 276 -13.21 -11.84 -6.10
CA GLY A 276 -13.65 -12.07 -4.72
C GLY A 276 -12.64 -11.62 -3.65
N ASP A 277 -11.38 -11.40 -4.03
CA ASP A 277 -10.30 -11.18 -3.09
C ASP A 277 -10.12 -9.70 -2.72
N VAL A 278 -9.67 -9.44 -1.49
CA VAL A 278 -9.27 -8.13 -0.99
C VAL A 278 -7.81 -8.20 -0.55
N ALA A 279 -6.92 -7.45 -1.18
CA ALA A 279 -5.57 -7.23 -0.65
C ALA A 279 -5.57 -5.99 0.23
N ILE A 280 -4.92 -6.08 1.37
CA ILE A 280 -4.82 -5.04 2.39
C ILE A 280 -3.35 -4.82 2.69
N GLY A 281 -2.86 -3.61 2.51
CA GLY A 281 -1.55 -3.21 3.00
C GLY A 281 -1.63 -2.87 4.47
N ASP A 282 -1.04 -3.71 5.29
CA ASP A 282 -0.86 -3.45 6.71
C ASP A 282 0.40 -2.60 6.90
N LEU A 283 0.27 -1.39 7.43
CA LEU A 283 1.39 -0.47 7.63
C LEU A 283 2.51 -1.08 8.50
N LYS A 284 2.19 -2.07 9.33
CA LYS A 284 3.14 -2.90 10.06
C LYS A 284 3.68 -4.07 9.22
N GLY A 285 4.15 -3.76 8.02
CA GLY A 285 5.10 -4.56 7.27
C GLY A 285 4.59 -5.85 6.66
N ARG A 286 3.34 -5.91 6.14
CA ARG A 286 2.86 -7.06 5.36
C ARG A 286 1.70 -6.70 4.44
N VAL A 287 1.37 -7.59 3.51
CA VAL A 287 0.13 -7.56 2.74
C VAL A 287 -0.73 -8.75 3.14
N THR A 288 -1.95 -8.47 3.62
CA THR A 288 -2.95 -9.49 3.99
C THR A 288 -3.96 -9.64 2.86
N ILE A 289 -4.24 -10.87 2.43
CA ILE A 289 -5.25 -11.18 1.41
C ILE A 289 -6.42 -11.90 2.07
N LEU A 290 -7.62 -11.37 1.88
CA LEU A 290 -8.88 -11.98 2.28
C LEU A 290 -9.60 -12.56 1.08
N ASP A 291 -10.30 -13.69 1.28
CA ASP A 291 -11.17 -14.30 0.29
C ASP A 291 -12.53 -13.56 0.16
N LYS A 292 -13.40 -14.08 -0.71
CA LYS A 292 -14.76 -13.54 -0.93
C LYS A 292 -15.64 -13.50 0.33
N ASN A 293 -15.33 -14.30 1.34
CA ASN A 293 -16.04 -14.37 2.61
C ASN A 293 -15.35 -13.54 3.71
N ASN A 294 -14.35 -12.74 3.35
CA ASN A 294 -13.47 -11.98 4.24
C ASN A 294 -12.69 -12.86 5.24
N LYS A 295 -12.39 -14.10 4.88
CA LYS A 295 -11.49 -14.97 5.63
C LYS A 295 -10.07 -14.81 5.13
N LEU A 296 -9.10 -15.00 6.02
CA LEU A 296 -7.68 -14.97 5.69
C LEU A 296 -7.35 -16.01 4.63
N ALA A 297 -6.84 -15.58 3.48
CA ALA A 297 -6.37 -16.43 2.40
C ALA A 297 -4.83 -16.52 2.35
N ALA A 298 -4.13 -15.40 2.56
CA ALA A 298 -2.67 -15.37 2.61
C ALA A 298 -2.18 -14.12 3.34
N GLN A 299 -0.96 -14.20 3.87
CA GLN A 299 -0.16 -13.07 4.33
C GLN A 299 1.18 -13.08 3.60
N LEU A 300 1.60 -11.94 3.07
CA LEU A 300 2.77 -11.82 2.22
C LEU A 300 3.79 -10.89 2.88
N GLY A 301 5.06 -11.30 2.85
CA GLY A 301 6.21 -10.45 3.13
C GLY A 301 6.32 -9.92 4.54
N ASP A 302 5.79 -10.63 5.54
CA ASP A 302 5.91 -10.26 6.96
C ASP A 302 7.38 -10.37 7.42
N SER A 303 7.95 -9.27 7.86
CA SER A 303 9.34 -9.23 8.34
C SER A 303 9.51 -9.81 9.76
N GLY A 304 8.44 -9.84 10.56
CA GLY A 304 8.51 -10.19 11.98
C GLY A 304 9.36 -9.23 12.84
N ASP A 305 9.97 -8.20 12.24
CA ASP A 305 10.82 -7.22 12.93
C ASP A 305 10.06 -5.91 13.16
N GLU A 306 9.48 -5.77 14.35
CA GLU A 306 8.69 -4.58 14.72
C GLU A 306 9.46 -3.26 14.60
N LYS A 307 10.80 -3.28 14.75
CA LYS A 307 11.64 -2.08 14.62
C LYS A 307 11.73 -1.57 13.18
N LYS A 308 11.44 -2.44 12.21
CA LYS A 308 11.45 -2.12 10.78
C LYS A 308 10.04 -1.98 10.20
N GLN A 309 9.00 -1.98 11.01
CA GLN A 309 7.61 -1.87 10.59
C GLN A 309 7.03 -0.49 10.92
N ALA A 310 6.02 -0.06 10.16
CA ALA A 310 5.31 1.21 10.35
C ALA A 310 6.25 2.43 10.47
N THR A 311 7.37 2.42 9.74
CA THR A 311 8.36 3.49 9.70
C THR A 311 8.74 3.83 8.26
N ASN A 312 9.05 5.10 8.02
CA ASN A 312 9.48 5.58 6.70
C ASN A 312 10.99 5.82 6.59
N LYS A 313 11.76 5.51 7.64
CA LYS A 313 13.17 5.91 7.77
C LYS A 313 14.18 4.80 7.45
N ILE A 314 13.72 3.59 7.09
CA ILE A 314 14.64 2.50 6.73
C ILE A 314 15.30 2.82 5.39
N PRO A 315 16.64 2.97 5.33
CA PRO A 315 17.34 3.33 4.11
C PRO A 315 17.47 2.12 3.15
N PRO A 316 17.74 2.36 1.85
CA PRO A 316 17.77 1.32 0.83
C PRO A 316 18.72 0.15 1.07
N ASP A 317 19.84 0.39 1.69
CA ASP A 317 20.86 -0.63 2.03
C ASP A 317 20.41 -1.60 3.14
N GLN A 318 19.32 -1.28 3.85
CA GLN A 318 18.71 -2.15 4.86
C GLN A 318 17.40 -2.80 4.37
N TRP A 319 17.00 -2.57 3.13
CA TRP A 319 15.82 -3.24 2.57
C TRP A 319 16.14 -4.71 2.31
N VAL A 320 15.16 -5.55 2.64
CA VAL A 320 15.22 -6.98 2.37
C VAL A 320 14.15 -7.30 1.34
N GLU A 321 14.55 -7.91 0.23
CA GLU A 321 13.60 -8.38 -0.79
C GLU A 321 12.73 -9.52 -0.22
N GLY A 322 11.46 -9.52 -0.56
CA GLY A 322 10.51 -10.45 0.02
C GLY A 322 9.89 -10.00 1.35
N LEU A 323 10.40 -8.93 1.98
CA LEU A 323 9.88 -8.39 3.23
C LEU A 323 9.42 -6.95 3.07
N PHE A 324 8.25 -6.64 3.62
CA PHE A 324 7.69 -5.28 3.64
C PHE A 324 8.08 -4.52 4.91
N ILE A 325 8.07 -3.20 4.81
CA ILE A 325 8.33 -2.24 5.89
C ILE A 325 7.02 -1.55 6.29
N ALA A 326 6.40 -0.88 5.33
CA ALA A 326 5.19 -0.09 5.57
C ALA A 326 4.35 0.04 4.29
N PRO A 327 3.68 -1.03 3.81
CA PRO A 327 2.79 -0.96 2.65
C PRO A 327 1.72 0.11 2.85
N HIS A 328 1.67 1.11 1.94
CA HIS A 328 0.78 2.25 2.06
C HIS A 328 -0.09 2.50 0.83
N GLY A 329 0.35 2.09 -0.35
CA GLY A 329 -0.43 2.09 -1.58
C GLY A 329 -0.39 0.70 -2.22
N LEU A 330 -1.51 0.18 -2.74
CA LEU A 330 -1.49 -1.04 -3.52
C LEU A 330 -2.63 -1.12 -4.54
N SER A 331 -2.36 -1.82 -5.65
CA SER A 331 -3.37 -2.13 -6.66
C SER A 331 -3.04 -3.43 -7.39
N TRP A 332 -4.07 -4.18 -7.80
CA TRP A 332 -3.93 -5.26 -8.76
C TRP A 332 -4.01 -4.76 -10.20
N ASP A 333 -3.29 -5.45 -11.09
CA ASP A 333 -3.60 -5.41 -12.50
C ASP A 333 -4.61 -6.49 -12.92
N LYS A 334 -4.98 -6.50 -14.19
CA LYS A 334 -5.92 -7.49 -14.75
C LYS A 334 -5.39 -8.93 -14.68
N GLN A 335 -4.07 -9.13 -14.72
CA GLN A 335 -3.40 -10.42 -14.63
C GLN A 335 -3.33 -10.94 -13.19
N GLY A 336 -3.57 -10.08 -12.22
CA GLY A 336 -3.53 -10.39 -10.79
C GLY A 336 -2.15 -10.18 -10.17
N ASN A 337 -1.26 -9.46 -10.84
CA ASN A 337 -0.06 -8.96 -10.19
C ASN A 337 -0.42 -7.84 -9.23
N LEU A 338 0.33 -7.72 -8.13
CA LEU A 338 0.18 -6.64 -7.15
C LEU A 338 1.33 -5.63 -7.32
N TYR A 339 0.97 -4.37 -7.28
CA TYR A 339 1.91 -3.25 -7.23
C TYR A 339 1.74 -2.52 -5.92
N ILE A 340 2.82 -2.37 -5.17
CA ILE A 340 2.81 -1.83 -3.82
C ILE A 340 3.78 -0.65 -3.74
N GLY A 341 3.30 0.48 -3.19
CA GLY A 341 4.12 1.58 -2.71
C GLY A 341 4.22 1.51 -1.20
N GLU A 342 5.43 1.57 -0.66
CA GLU A 342 5.64 1.60 0.78
C GLU A 342 5.85 3.03 1.26
N TRP A 343 5.36 3.36 2.45
CA TRP A 343 5.69 4.60 3.10
C TRP A 343 7.18 4.63 3.47
N ASN A 344 7.98 5.28 2.61
CA ASN A 344 9.43 5.32 2.76
C ASN A 344 10.00 6.61 2.16
N LEU A 345 10.89 7.30 2.89
CA LEU A 345 11.48 8.56 2.49
C LEU A 345 12.37 8.46 1.24
N SER A 346 12.97 7.29 0.99
CA SER A 346 13.77 7.03 -0.20
C SER A 346 12.97 6.54 -1.39
N GLY A 347 11.67 6.27 -1.18
CA GLY A 347 10.76 5.75 -2.21
C GLY A 347 10.98 4.28 -2.52
N ARG A 348 10.10 3.42 -2.02
CA ARG A 348 10.14 1.97 -2.29
C ARG A 348 8.88 1.52 -2.99
N VAL A 349 9.05 0.98 -4.20
CA VAL A 349 7.97 0.40 -5.00
C VAL A 349 8.25 -1.07 -5.29
N VAL A 350 7.22 -1.89 -5.30
CA VAL A 350 7.34 -3.35 -5.40
C VAL A 350 6.30 -3.88 -6.40
N LYS A 351 6.73 -4.86 -7.21
CA LYS A 351 5.83 -5.70 -8.02
C LYS A 351 5.89 -7.13 -7.49
N LEU A 352 4.73 -7.66 -7.18
CA LEU A 352 4.52 -9.08 -6.93
C LEU A 352 3.81 -9.69 -8.14
N LYS A 353 4.51 -10.52 -8.90
CA LYS A 353 3.97 -11.22 -10.08
C LYS A 353 3.23 -12.47 -9.62
N ARG A 354 1.98 -12.61 -10.01
CA ARG A 354 1.19 -13.80 -9.67
C ARG A 354 1.79 -15.06 -10.29
N VAL A 355 2.03 -16.06 -9.44
CA VAL A 355 2.41 -17.41 -9.87
C VAL A 355 1.14 -18.23 -10.08
N LYS A 356 1.02 -18.86 -11.24
CA LYS A 356 -0.10 -19.75 -11.55
C LYS A 356 0.08 -21.14 -10.95
#